data_3ee6e4951b39655bc087ddc48909882a
#
_entry.id   3ee6e4951b39655bc087ddc48909882a
#
_cell.length_a   1.000
_cell.length_b   1.000
_cell.length_c   1.000
_cell.angle_alpha   90.00
_cell.angle_beta   90.00
_cell.angle_gamma   90.00
#
_symmetry.space_group_name_H-M   'P 1'
#
loop_
_entity.id
_entity.type
_entity.pdbx_description
1 polymer ?
#
loop_
_entity_poly.entity_id
_entity_poly.type
_entity_poly.pdbx_seq_one_letter_code
_entity_poly.pdbx_strand_id
1 'polypeptide(L)'
;MKTSVIIPVKSFQKSKTRLQLSEEKTIELCRLLLREVIKTVSESGLIDKTIVVSNEDKISDIIEEYDCKRIPDVNEESVNDAVGLAESYLLENKFTHSIVLPLDVPFFYSEDIEKLLNFSEAKSVVIVPSRHFDGTNALLRTPIDSMKPRYDEGSYSFQIESAKNFDVKICVGLIYRLMLDIDSIEDLEFVIKQNIKPEFCSKIREIIS
;
A
#
# COMPACT_ATOMS: atom_id res chain seq x y z
N MET A 1 5.75 -0.04 20.91
CA MET A 1 4.93 0.25 19.71
C MET A 1 4.99 -1.01 18.86
N LYS A 2 3.87 -1.53 18.39
CA LYS A 2 3.85 -2.71 17.52
C LYS A 2 3.14 -2.31 16.23
N THR A 3 3.90 -2.27 15.13
CA THR A 3 3.47 -1.69 13.86
C THR A 3 3.37 -2.76 12.78
N SER A 4 2.30 -2.74 12.00
CA SER A 4 2.13 -3.60 10.83
C SER A 4 1.88 -2.81 9.56
N VAL A 5 2.33 -3.35 8.44
CA VAL A 5 1.92 -2.91 7.10
C VAL A 5 0.89 -3.89 6.56
N ILE A 6 -0.20 -3.37 6.02
CA ILE A 6 -1.26 -4.11 5.34
C ILE A 6 -1.17 -3.80 3.85
N ILE A 7 -1.01 -4.83 3.03
CA ILE A 7 -0.94 -4.72 1.57
C ILE A 7 -2.13 -5.48 0.98
N PRO A 8 -3.22 -4.80 0.61
CA PRO A 8 -4.32 -5.44 -0.10
C PRO A 8 -3.91 -5.72 -1.55
N VAL A 9 -4.08 -6.96 -2.00
CA VAL A 9 -3.73 -7.39 -3.36
C VAL A 9 -4.89 -8.16 -3.96
N LYS A 10 -5.59 -7.56 -4.91
CA LYS A 10 -6.63 -8.20 -5.72
C LYS A 10 -6.02 -9.13 -6.76
N SER A 11 -6.85 -10.02 -7.33
CA SER A 11 -6.44 -10.85 -8.46
C SER A 11 -5.81 -9.99 -9.57
N PHE A 12 -4.66 -10.41 -10.06
CA PHE A 12 -3.91 -9.68 -11.09
C PHE A 12 -4.66 -9.56 -12.41
N GLN A 13 -5.55 -10.50 -12.71
CA GLN A 13 -6.41 -10.42 -13.90
C GLN A 13 -7.35 -9.20 -13.90
N LYS A 14 -7.72 -8.71 -12.70
CA LYS A 14 -8.59 -7.54 -12.52
C LYS A 14 -7.80 -6.26 -12.24
N SER A 15 -6.47 -6.36 -12.18
CA SER A 15 -5.60 -5.25 -11.78
C SER A 15 -5.04 -4.53 -13.01
N LYS A 16 -4.75 -3.23 -12.86
CA LYS A 16 -3.98 -2.44 -13.83
C LYS A 16 -4.50 -2.44 -15.28
N THR A 17 -5.81 -2.57 -15.46
CA THR A 17 -6.44 -2.58 -16.80
C THR A 17 -6.18 -1.31 -17.60
N ARG A 18 -5.94 -0.18 -16.94
CA ARG A 18 -5.60 1.11 -17.57
C ARG A 18 -4.20 1.14 -18.21
N LEU A 19 -3.34 0.18 -17.88
CA LEU A 19 -2.00 0.07 -18.49
C LEU A 19 -2.03 -0.58 -19.88
N GLN A 20 -3.15 -1.20 -20.28
CA GLN A 20 -3.34 -1.84 -21.60
C GLN A 20 -2.26 -2.86 -21.96
N LEU A 21 -1.67 -3.52 -20.95
CA LEU A 21 -0.67 -4.57 -21.12
C LEU A 21 -1.36 -5.92 -21.38
N SER A 22 -0.61 -6.87 -21.95
CA SER A 22 -1.06 -8.26 -22.00
C SER A 22 -1.23 -8.82 -20.57
N GLU A 23 -2.04 -9.88 -20.41
CA GLU A 23 -2.23 -10.53 -19.12
C GLU A 23 -0.89 -10.95 -18.50
N GLU A 24 -0.01 -11.55 -19.29
CA GLU A 24 1.30 -11.99 -18.83
C GLU A 24 2.16 -10.84 -18.31
N LYS A 25 2.28 -9.74 -19.08
CA LYS A 25 3.00 -8.53 -18.67
C LYS A 25 2.37 -7.87 -17.44
N THR A 26 1.05 -7.89 -17.35
CA THR A 26 0.34 -7.36 -16.16
C THR A 26 0.68 -8.16 -14.90
N ILE A 27 0.68 -9.48 -14.99
CA ILE A 27 1.05 -10.36 -13.88
C ILE A 27 2.51 -10.11 -13.46
N GLU A 28 3.42 -10.08 -14.44
CA GLU A 28 4.85 -9.85 -14.19
C GLU A 28 5.08 -8.49 -13.53
N LEU A 29 4.44 -7.44 -14.03
CA LEU A 29 4.51 -6.10 -13.46
C LEU A 29 3.96 -6.08 -12.02
N CYS A 30 2.77 -6.60 -11.78
CA CYS A 30 2.17 -6.64 -10.44
C CYS A 30 3.05 -7.39 -9.44
N ARG A 31 3.66 -8.51 -9.84
CA ARG A 31 4.62 -9.25 -9.02
C ARG A 31 5.87 -8.43 -8.72
N LEU A 32 6.41 -7.73 -9.72
CA LEU A 32 7.57 -6.85 -9.57
C LEU A 32 7.27 -5.71 -8.59
N LEU A 33 6.10 -5.05 -8.73
CA LEU A 33 5.66 -3.97 -7.85
C LEU A 33 5.50 -4.47 -6.40
N LEU A 34 4.80 -5.59 -6.20
CA LEU A 34 4.57 -6.16 -4.89
C LEU A 34 5.89 -6.52 -4.19
N ARG A 35 6.81 -7.18 -4.92
CA ARG A 35 8.13 -7.56 -4.40
C ARG A 35 8.92 -6.33 -3.95
N GLU A 36 8.90 -5.26 -4.73
CA GLU A 36 9.61 -4.02 -4.40
C GLU A 36 9.02 -3.33 -3.16
N VAL A 37 7.68 -3.28 -3.04
CA VAL A 37 7.00 -2.73 -1.85
C VAL A 37 7.37 -3.55 -0.61
N ILE A 38 7.22 -4.87 -0.64
CA ILE A 38 7.51 -5.75 0.51
C ILE A 38 8.99 -5.67 0.89
N LYS A 39 9.90 -5.72 -0.09
CA LYS A 39 11.35 -5.57 0.13
C LYS A 39 11.65 -4.27 0.88
N THR A 40 11.15 -3.13 0.39
CA THR A 40 11.40 -1.83 1.02
C THR A 40 10.81 -1.76 2.45
N VAL A 41 9.64 -2.36 2.67
CA VAL A 41 9.04 -2.47 4.01
C VAL A 41 9.92 -3.30 4.93
N SER A 42 10.45 -4.43 4.48
CA SER A 42 11.31 -5.32 5.27
C SER A 42 12.66 -4.65 5.63
N GLU A 43 13.20 -3.83 4.75
CA GLU A 43 14.45 -3.09 4.95
C GLU A 43 14.33 -1.96 5.98
N SER A 44 13.13 -1.52 6.32
CA SER A 44 12.94 -0.39 7.26
C SER A 44 13.32 -0.74 8.71
N GLY A 45 13.21 -2.01 9.11
CA GLY A 45 13.41 -2.45 10.49
C GLY A 45 12.42 -1.88 11.52
N LEU A 46 11.42 -1.12 11.08
CA LEU A 46 10.42 -0.45 11.92
C LEU A 46 9.06 -1.16 11.91
N ILE A 47 8.91 -2.17 11.07
CA ILE A 47 7.67 -2.92 10.86
C ILE A 47 7.81 -4.31 11.47
N ASP A 48 6.96 -4.60 12.45
CA ASP A 48 6.97 -5.88 13.17
C ASP A 48 6.35 -7.01 12.35
N LYS A 49 5.41 -6.70 11.45
CA LYS A 49 4.78 -7.69 10.56
C LYS A 49 4.22 -7.06 9.29
N THR A 50 4.49 -7.69 8.16
CA THR A 50 3.83 -7.39 6.87
C THR A 50 2.70 -8.39 6.66
N ILE A 51 1.50 -7.88 6.38
CA ILE A 51 0.30 -8.66 6.07
C ILE A 51 -0.08 -8.40 4.63
N VAL A 52 -0.16 -9.45 3.84
CA VAL A 52 -0.69 -9.41 2.48
C VAL A 52 -2.08 -10.05 2.49
N VAL A 53 -3.09 -9.26 2.14
CA VAL A 53 -4.48 -9.74 2.06
C VAL A 53 -4.79 -10.03 0.60
N SER A 54 -4.89 -11.31 0.26
CA SER A 54 -5.02 -11.74 -1.12
C SER A 54 -5.44 -13.19 -1.28
N ASN A 55 -6.16 -13.47 -2.37
CA ASN A 55 -6.40 -14.81 -2.87
C ASN A 55 -5.54 -15.16 -4.11
N GLU A 56 -4.67 -14.26 -4.56
CA GLU A 56 -3.79 -14.46 -5.72
C GLU A 56 -2.66 -15.43 -5.41
N ASP A 57 -2.67 -16.59 -6.07
CA ASP A 57 -1.67 -17.65 -5.81
C ASP A 57 -0.30 -17.34 -6.39
N LYS A 58 -0.22 -16.50 -7.42
CA LYS A 58 1.03 -16.14 -8.09
C LYS A 58 1.98 -15.28 -7.24
N ILE A 59 1.64 -15.00 -5.98
CA ILE A 59 2.48 -14.26 -5.02
C ILE A 59 3.07 -15.13 -3.92
N SER A 60 2.83 -16.44 -3.91
CA SER A 60 3.20 -17.34 -2.81
C SER A 60 4.70 -17.34 -2.53
N ASP A 61 5.52 -17.34 -3.57
CA ASP A 61 6.98 -17.26 -3.48
C ASP A 61 7.46 -15.95 -2.84
N ILE A 62 6.81 -14.83 -3.15
CA ILE A 62 7.13 -13.51 -2.56
C ILE A 62 6.76 -13.50 -1.06
N ILE A 63 5.60 -14.08 -0.72
CA ILE A 63 5.15 -14.18 0.67
C ILE A 63 6.14 -15.00 1.52
N GLU A 64 6.61 -16.13 0.98
CA GLU A 64 7.58 -17.01 1.65
C GLU A 64 8.95 -16.35 1.77
N GLU A 65 9.44 -15.70 0.70
CA GLU A 65 10.75 -15.02 0.66
C GLU A 65 10.90 -13.96 1.76
N TYR A 66 9.83 -13.22 2.08
CA TYR A 66 9.86 -12.11 3.04
C TYR A 66 9.14 -12.42 4.36
N ASP A 67 8.80 -13.67 4.64
CA ASP A 67 8.05 -14.09 5.85
C ASP A 67 6.80 -13.24 6.10
N CYS A 68 6.05 -12.92 5.06
CA CYS A 68 4.81 -12.18 5.19
C CYS A 68 3.69 -13.05 5.72
N LYS A 69 2.76 -12.46 6.48
CA LYS A 69 1.50 -13.13 6.83
C LYS A 69 0.51 -12.97 5.68
N ARG A 70 0.12 -14.07 5.04
CA ARG A 70 -1.01 -14.07 4.11
C ARG A 70 -2.33 -14.22 4.86
N ILE A 71 -3.32 -13.39 4.51
CA ILE A 71 -4.72 -13.54 4.91
C ILE A 71 -5.53 -13.71 3.61
N PRO A 72 -6.30 -14.80 3.47
CA PRO A 72 -7.13 -15.02 2.29
C PRO A 72 -8.24 -13.96 2.17
N ASP A 73 -8.41 -13.38 0.98
CA ASP A 73 -9.53 -12.51 0.62
C ASP A 73 -10.46 -13.26 -0.33
N VAL A 74 -11.29 -14.13 0.22
CA VAL A 74 -12.08 -15.09 -0.56
C VAL A 74 -13.09 -14.39 -1.48
N ASN A 75 -13.66 -13.27 -1.04
CA ASN A 75 -14.72 -12.59 -1.75
C ASN A 75 -14.19 -11.53 -2.74
N GLU A 76 -12.99 -10.98 -2.48
CA GLU A 76 -12.39 -9.87 -3.25
C GLU A 76 -13.36 -8.70 -3.53
N GLU A 77 -14.26 -8.40 -2.56
CA GLU A 77 -15.32 -7.40 -2.74
C GLU A 77 -14.74 -5.99 -2.83
N SER A 78 -13.99 -5.59 -1.81
CA SER A 78 -13.41 -4.24 -1.75
C SER A 78 -12.07 -4.20 -1.03
N VAL A 79 -11.32 -3.09 -1.21
CA VAL A 79 -10.12 -2.82 -0.40
C VAL A 79 -10.50 -2.64 1.08
N ASN A 80 -11.68 -2.09 1.36
CA ASN A 80 -12.16 -1.90 2.74
C ASN A 80 -12.32 -3.24 3.46
N ASP A 81 -12.88 -4.26 2.78
CA ASP A 81 -13.06 -5.59 3.34
C ASP A 81 -11.72 -6.27 3.58
N ALA A 82 -10.80 -6.19 2.60
CA ALA A 82 -9.45 -6.71 2.75
C ALA A 82 -8.72 -6.09 3.95
N VAL A 83 -8.80 -4.78 4.12
CA VAL A 83 -8.22 -4.09 5.29
C VAL A 83 -8.89 -4.56 6.58
N GLY A 84 -10.22 -4.72 6.61
CA GLY A 84 -10.97 -5.23 7.77
C GLY A 84 -10.54 -6.62 8.21
N LEU A 85 -10.25 -7.54 7.27
CA LEU A 85 -9.70 -8.86 7.57
C LEU A 85 -8.34 -8.77 8.28
N ALA A 86 -7.46 -7.91 7.79
CA ALA A 86 -6.15 -7.68 8.42
C ALA A 86 -6.28 -7.03 9.81
N GLU A 87 -7.19 -6.06 9.97
CA GLU A 87 -7.44 -5.39 11.25
C GLU A 87 -7.84 -6.36 12.34
N SER A 88 -8.77 -7.27 12.04
CA SER A 88 -9.22 -8.30 13.01
C SER A 88 -8.02 -9.10 13.54
N TYR A 89 -7.15 -9.58 12.63
CA TYR A 89 -5.93 -10.28 13.02
C TYR A 89 -5.00 -9.41 13.86
N LEU A 90 -4.80 -8.15 13.47
CA LEU A 90 -3.88 -7.23 14.16
C LEU A 90 -4.34 -6.90 15.58
N LEU A 91 -5.64 -6.67 15.79
CA LEU A 91 -6.22 -6.38 17.11
C LEU A 91 -6.09 -7.59 18.03
N GLU A 92 -6.38 -8.81 17.55
CA GLU A 92 -6.19 -10.05 18.30
C GLU A 92 -4.72 -10.25 18.73
N ASN A 93 -3.76 -9.83 17.89
CA ASN A 93 -2.33 -9.93 18.13
C ASN A 93 -1.70 -8.67 18.78
N LYS A 94 -2.54 -7.77 19.29
CA LYS A 94 -2.15 -6.57 20.08
C LYS A 94 -1.23 -5.62 19.32
N PHE A 95 -1.40 -5.48 18.03
CA PHE A 95 -0.77 -4.40 17.28
C PHE A 95 -1.44 -3.07 17.62
N THR A 96 -0.66 -2.00 17.57
CA THR A 96 -1.12 -0.66 17.95
C THR A 96 -1.15 0.30 16.75
N HIS A 97 -0.36 0.03 15.73
CA HIS A 97 -0.24 0.86 14.54
C HIS A 97 -0.45 0.01 13.29
N SER A 98 -1.18 0.55 12.33
CA SER A 98 -1.32 -0.07 11.00
C SER A 98 -1.04 0.95 9.91
N ILE A 99 -0.26 0.55 8.92
CA ILE A 99 -0.06 1.28 7.67
C ILE A 99 -0.71 0.47 6.57
N VAL A 100 -1.73 1.02 5.91
CA VAL A 100 -2.24 0.45 4.65
C VAL A 100 -1.41 1.04 3.52
N LEU A 101 -0.79 0.16 2.73
CA LEU A 101 0.11 0.53 1.65
C LEU A 101 -0.16 -0.36 0.44
N PRO A 102 -0.76 0.13 -0.64
CA PRO A 102 -1.06 -0.67 -1.80
C PRO A 102 0.20 -1.01 -2.62
N LEU A 103 0.12 -2.07 -3.43
CA LEU A 103 1.26 -2.58 -4.21
C LEU A 103 1.74 -1.62 -5.33
N ASP A 104 0.91 -0.68 -5.71
CA ASP A 104 1.18 0.27 -6.81
C ASP A 104 1.98 1.51 -6.40
N VAL A 105 2.45 1.55 -5.16
CA VAL A 105 3.30 2.63 -4.63
C VAL A 105 4.72 2.10 -4.36
N PRO A 106 5.52 1.71 -5.37
CA PRO A 106 6.79 1.02 -5.15
C PRO A 106 8.02 1.94 -4.99
N PHE A 107 7.87 3.26 -5.18
CA PHE A 107 9.00 4.19 -5.32
C PHE A 107 9.53 4.78 -4.02
N PHE A 108 8.94 4.42 -2.87
CA PHE A 108 9.43 4.89 -1.56
C PHE A 108 10.69 4.11 -1.13
N TYR A 109 11.42 4.67 -0.17
CA TYR A 109 12.52 4.05 0.54
C TYR A 109 12.15 3.82 2.01
N SER A 110 12.95 3.02 2.72
CA SER A 110 12.75 2.72 4.15
C SER A 110 12.63 3.98 5.02
N GLU A 111 13.41 5.02 4.71
CA GLU A 111 13.34 6.32 5.39
C GLU A 111 12.00 7.06 5.22
N ASP A 112 11.19 6.74 4.20
CA ASP A 112 9.87 7.33 4.03
C ASP A 112 8.85 6.69 4.98
N ILE A 113 9.05 5.43 5.36
CA ILE A 113 8.29 4.77 6.43
C ILE A 113 8.60 5.44 7.77
N GLU A 114 9.87 5.72 8.05
CA GLU A 114 10.26 6.45 9.25
C GLU A 114 9.61 7.83 9.30
N LYS A 115 9.65 8.60 8.21
CA LYS A 115 8.96 9.89 8.11
C LYS A 115 7.46 9.76 8.37
N LEU A 116 6.81 8.76 7.77
CA LEU A 116 5.39 8.51 7.97
C LEU A 116 5.06 8.24 9.44
N LEU A 117 5.85 7.40 10.10
CA LEU A 117 5.69 7.09 11.52
C LEU A 117 5.94 8.30 12.43
N ASN A 118 6.88 9.19 12.06
CA ASN A 118 7.17 10.40 12.82
C ASN A 118 6.03 11.43 12.81
N PHE A 119 5.07 11.34 11.88
CA PHE A 119 3.84 12.14 11.91
C PHE A 119 2.78 11.58 12.86
N SER A 120 2.98 10.35 13.40
CA SER A 120 2.01 9.69 14.26
C SER A 120 2.01 10.29 15.66
N GLU A 121 0.81 10.45 16.22
CA GLU A 121 0.56 10.81 17.61
C GLU A 121 -0.34 9.76 18.28
N ALA A 122 -0.59 9.91 19.59
CA ALA A 122 -1.30 8.91 20.39
C ALA A 122 -2.70 8.53 19.86
N LYS A 123 -3.41 9.47 19.23
CA LYS A 123 -4.72 9.24 18.60
C LYS A 123 -4.77 10.03 17.31
N SER A 124 -4.19 9.45 16.26
CA SER A 124 -4.03 10.16 14.98
C SER A 124 -4.16 9.24 13.77
N VAL A 125 -4.43 9.86 12.65
CA VAL A 125 -4.31 9.26 11.33
C VAL A 125 -3.41 10.12 10.46
N VAL A 126 -2.52 9.47 9.69
CA VAL A 126 -1.72 10.15 8.69
C VAL A 126 -2.15 9.65 7.32
N ILE A 127 -2.60 10.54 6.48
CA ILE A 127 -3.09 10.25 5.13
C ILE A 127 -2.07 10.78 4.13
N VAL A 128 -1.52 9.89 3.30
CA VAL A 128 -0.67 10.28 2.17
C VAL A 128 -1.53 10.16 0.91
N PRO A 129 -1.83 11.27 0.24
CA PRO A 129 -2.63 11.23 -0.98
C PRO A 129 -1.83 10.68 -2.17
N SER A 130 -2.53 10.28 -3.23
CA SER A 130 -1.94 10.13 -4.56
C SER A 130 -1.39 11.47 -5.07
N ARG A 131 -0.59 11.44 -6.11
CA ARG A 131 -0.04 12.64 -6.77
C ARG A 131 -1.15 13.60 -7.24
N HIS A 132 -2.31 13.09 -7.58
CA HIS A 132 -3.47 13.84 -8.06
C HIS A 132 -4.44 14.27 -6.94
N PHE A 133 -4.19 13.88 -5.69
CA PHE A 133 -5.06 14.15 -4.54
C PHE A 133 -6.47 13.54 -4.66
N ASP A 134 -6.64 12.50 -5.46
CA ASP A 134 -7.88 11.75 -5.63
C ASP A 134 -7.86 10.41 -4.87
N GLY A 135 -6.71 9.74 -4.80
CA GLY A 135 -6.48 8.48 -4.10
C GLY A 135 -5.74 8.61 -2.77
N THR A 136 -5.64 7.51 -2.05
CA THR A 136 -4.87 7.37 -0.80
C THR A 136 -3.79 6.33 -0.98
N ASN A 137 -2.53 6.75 -1.02
CA ASN A 137 -1.37 5.90 -1.26
C ASN A 137 -0.77 5.30 0.01
N ALA A 138 -0.93 5.98 1.16
CA ALA A 138 -0.66 5.39 2.46
C ALA A 138 -1.62 5.93 3.51
N LEU A 139 -2.05 5.06 4.43
CA LEU A 139 -2.88 5.42 5.57
C LEU A 139 -2.29 4.80 6.83
N LEU A 140 -1.71 5.63 7.69
CA LEU A 140 -1.26 5.23 9.02
C LEU A 140 -2.35 5.54 10.04
N ARG A 141 -2.72 4.57 10.87
CA ARG A 141 -3.68 4.73 11.96
C ARG A 141 -3.06 4.37 13.30
N THR A 142 -3.31 5.22 14.28
CA THR A 142 -2.85 5.10 15.66
C THR A 142 -3.96 5.51 16.64
N PRO A 143 -4.59 4.60 17.39
CA PRO A 143 -4.51 3.14 17.24
C PRO A 143 -5.15 2.62 15.92
N ILE A 144 -5.07 1.30 15.67
CA ILE A 144 -5.58 0.67 14.44
C ILE A 144 -7.05 0.99 14.18
N ASP A 145 -7.86 0.97 15.23
CA ASP A 145 -9.31 1.22 15.22
C ASP A 145 -9.68 2.71 15.36
N SER A 146 -8.72 3.61 15.19
CA SER A 146 -8.94 5.06 15.33
C SER A 146 -9.94 5.64 14.34
N MET A 147 -10.10 5.01 13.18
CA MET A 147 -11.14 5.32 12.20
C MET A 147 -11.40 4.10 11.28
N LYS A 148 -12.55 4.09 10.61
CA LYS A 148 -12.82 3.14 9.52
C LYS A 148 -12.23 3.68 8.21
N PRO A 149 -11.33 2.93 7.54
CA PRO A 149 -10.81 3.34 6.24
C PRO A 149 -11.90 3.31 5.16
N ARG A 150 -11.77 4.17 4.16
CA ARG A 150 -12.69 4.27 3.01
C ARG A 150 -11.89 4.39 1.73
N TYR A 151 -11.72 3.25 1.04
CA TYR A 151 -10.99 3.14 -0.23
C TYR A 151 -11.95 3.07 -1.43
N ASP A 152 -12.94 3.96 -1.44
CA ASP A 152 -13.82 4.17 -2.58
C ASP A 152 -13.14 5.10 -3.60
N GLU A 153 -13.77 5.29 -4.77
CA GLU A 153 -13.28 6.29 -5.75
C GLU A 153 -13.23 7.67 -5.11
N GLY A 154 -12.08 8.35 -5.24
CA GLY A 154 -11.84 9.61 -4.52
C GLY A 154 -11.47 9.40 -3.04
N SER A 155 -10.81 8.29 -2.69
CA SER A 155 -10.56 7.85 -1.33
C SER A 155 -9.88 8.88 -0.43
N TYR A 156 -9.06 9.79 -0.95
CA TYR A 156 -8.40 10.83 -0.15
C TYR A 156 -9.40 11.69 0.63
N SER A 157 -10.43 12.20 -0.05
CA SER A 157 -11.47 13.01 0.59
C SER A 157 -12.31 12.19 1.57
N PHE A 158 -12.60 10.95 1.25
CA PHE A 158 -13.36 10.04 2.12
C PHE A 158 -12.59 9.62 3.36
N GLN A 159 -11.27 9.48 3.32
CA GLN A 159 -10.46 9.25 4.51
C GLN A 159 -10.56 10.44 5.48
N ILE A 160 -10.44 11.67 4.96
CA ILE A 160 -10.58 12.88 5.77
C ILE A 160 -11.97 12.97 6.40
N GLU A 161 -13.02 12.71 5.63
CA GLU A 161 -14.40 12.70 6.12
C GLU A 161 -14.61 11.64 7.20
N SER A 162 -14.12 10.41 6.97
CA SER A 162 -14.20 9.34 7.94
C SER A 162 -13.49 9.73 9.24
N ALA A 163 -12.26 10.24 9.17
CA ALA A 163 -11.49 10.62 10.34
C ALA A 163 -12.18 11.70 11.18
N LYS A 164 -12.84 12.68 10.56
CA LYS A 164 -13.62 13.72 11.28
C LYS A 164 -14.73 13.15 12.16
N ASN A 165 -15.28 11.99 11.81
CA ASN A 165 -16.35 11.35 12.56
C ASN A 165 -15.84 10.58 13.80
N PHE A 166 -14.53 10.41 13.96
CA PHE A 166 -13.92 9.59 15.03
C PHE A 166 -13.13 10.40 16.07
N ASP A 167 -13.17 11.73 16.02
CA ASP A 167 -12.43 12.59 16.95
C ASP A 167 -10.94 12.19 17.06
N VAL A 168 -10.27 12.11 15.92
CA VAL A 168 -8.84 11.81 15.79
C VAL A 168 -8.10 13.00 15.19
N LYS A 169 -6.83 13.15 15.54
CA LYS A 169 -5.96 14.13 14.88
C LYS A 169 -5.68 13.67 13.43
N ILE A 170 -5.94 14.54 12.47
CA ILE A 170 -5.69 14.28 11.05
C ILE A 170 -4.41 14.97 10.65
N CYS A 171 -3.47 14.23 10.07
CA CYS A 171 -2.27 14.74 9.44
C CYS A 171 -2.29 14.34 7.96
N VAL A 172 -1.95 15.27 7.08
CA VAL A 172 -1.71 14.99 5.66
C VAL A 172 -0.20 14.92 5.44
N GLY A 173 0.30 13.73 5.13
CA GLY A 173 1.71 13.47 4.90
C GLY A 173 2.09 13.68 3.43
N LEU A 174 2.69 14.82 3.09
CA LEU A 174 3.18 15.05 1.73
C LEU A 174 4.58 14.44 1.55
N ILE A 175 4.64 13.10 1.57
CA ILE A 175 5.89 12.36 1.36
C ILE A 175 5.95 12.00 -0.12
N TYR A 176 6.71 12.78 -0.90
CA TYR A 176 6.71 12.76 -2.36
C TYR A 176 6.76 11.35 -2.95
N ARG A 177 7.67 10.49 -2.48
CA ARG A 177 7.85 9.14 -3.04
C ARG A 177 6.68 8.19 -2.72
N LEU A 178 5.98 8.40 -1.61
CA LEU A 178 4.74 7.67 -1.28
C LEU A 178 3.53 8.20 -2.07
N MET A 179 3.61 9.39 -2.65
CA MET A 179 2.55 9.93 -3.51
C MET A 179 2.62 9.41 -4.95
N LEU A 180 3.65 8.61 -5.29
CA LEU A 180 3.88 8.09 -6.63
C LEU A 180 3.30 6.69 -6.78
N ASP A 181 2.10 6.61 -7.30
CA ASP A 181 1.42 5.37 -7.68
C ASP A 181 1.51 5.14 -9.21
N ILE A 182 1.28 3.91 -9.61
CA ILE A 182 1.24 3.49 -11.01
C ILE A 182 -0.15 2.94 -11.31
N ASP A 183 -1.03 3.74 -11.88
CA ASP A 183 -2.37 3.34 -12.31
C ASP A 183 -2.60 3.38 -13.81
N SER A 184 -1.85 4.23 -14.50
CA SER A 184 -1.97 4.46 -15.95
C SER A 184 -0.60 4.42 -16.64
N ILE A 185 -0.61 4.43 -17.98
CA ILE A 185 0.62 4.56 -18.76
C ILE A 185 1.30 5.91 -18.48
N GLU A 186 0.54 6.96 -18.30
CA GLU A 186 1.04 8.30 -17.98
C GLU A 186 1.76 8.34 -16.62
N ASP A 187 1.24 7.63 -15.61
CA ASP A 187 1.91 7.50 -14.32
C ASP A 187 3.22 6.73 -14.48
N LEU A 188 3.20 5.65 -15.24
CA LEU A 188 4.37 4.83 -15.50
C LEU A 188 5.48 5.62 -16.20
N GLU A 189 5.15 6.38 -17.25
CA GLU A 189 6.09 7.26 -17.94
C GLU A 189 6.63 8.34 -17.00
N PHE A 190 5.75 8.94 -16.19
CA PHE A 190 6.14 9.94 -15.23
C PHE A 190 7.17 9.43 -14.23
N VAL A 191 6.90 8.29 -13.55
CA VAL A 191 7.79 7.75 -12.53
C VAL A 191 9.11 7.26 -13.11
N ILE A 192 9.10 6.66 -14.30
CA ILE A 192 10.31 6.25 -15.03
C ILE A 192 11.19 7.48 -15.34
N LYS A 193 10.58 8.60 -15.72
CA LYS A 193 11.29 9.85 -16.00
C LYS A 193 11.92 10.48 -14.76
N GLN A 194 11.31 10.28 -13.57
CA GLN A 194 11.90 10.74 -12.30
C GLN A 194 13.18 9.97 -11.94
N ASN A 195 13.37 8.79 -12.53
CA ASN A 195 14.52 7.93 -12.31
C ASN A 195 14.82 7.61 -10.83
N ILE A 196 13.76 7.56 -10.01
CA ILE A 196 13.81 7.05 -8.63
C ILE A 196 13.96 5.54 -8.73
N LYS A 197 14.91 4.94 -7.99
CA LYS A 197 15.25 3.52 -8.10
C LYS A 197 15.59 3.09 -9.55
N PRO A 198 16.73 3.52 -10.12
CA PRO A 198 17.06 3.31 -11.55
C PRO A 198 17.02 1.85 -12.01
N GLU A 199 17.53 0.92 -11.18
CA GLU A 199 17.51 -0.52 -11.48
C GLU A 199 16.08 -1.08 -11.54
N PHE A 200 15.22 -0.63 -10.65
CA PHE A 200 13.81 -0.99 -10.63
C PHE A 200 13.08 -0.43 -11.87
N CYS A 201 13.36 0.81 -12.25
CA CYS A 201 12.84 1.41 -13.48
C CYS A 201 13.31 0.64 -14.74
N SER A 202 14.54 0.10 -14.75
CA SER A 202 15.02 -0.74 -15.87
C SER A 202 14.19 -2.01 -16.01
N LYS A 203 13.93 -2.71 -14.91
CA LYS A 203 13.09 -3.92 -14.91
C LYS A 203 11.65 -3.63 -15.39
N ILE A 204 11.09 -2.50 -14.98
CA ILE A 204 9.77 -2.08 -15.48
C ILE A 204 9.81 -1.89 -16.99
N ARG A 205 10.83 -1.19 -17.54
CA ARG A 205 10.97 -0.99 -19.01
C ARG A 205 11.08 -2.31 -19.76
N GLU A 206 11.80 -3.28 -19.22
CA GLU A 206 11.94 -4.62 -19.83
C GLU A 206 10.59 -5.35 -19.94
N ILE A 207 9.72 -5.23 -18.93
CA ILE A 207 8.39 -5.84 -18.95
C ILE A 207 7.46 -5.17 -19.96
N ILE A 208 7.48 -3.83 -20.04
CA ILE A 208 6.54 -3.08 -20.86
C ILE A 208 6.98 -2.97 -22.34
N SER A 209 8.26 -3.21 -22.66
CA SER A 209 8.77 -3.25 -24.04
C SER A 209 8.23 -4.46 -24.82
#